data_ab9fe7df6ba8d65c2520d3dbbd2779ba
#
_entry.id   ab9fe7df6ba8d65c2520d3dbbd2779ba
#
_cell.length_a   1.000
_cell.length_b   1.000
_cell.length_c   1.000
_cell.angle_alpha   90.00
_cell.angle_beta   90.00
_cell.angle_gamma   90.00
#
_symmetry.space_group_name_H-M   'P 1'
#
loop_
_entity.id
_entity.type
_entity.pdbx_description
1 polymer ?
#
loop_
_entity_poly.entity_id
_entity_poly.type
_entity_poly.pdbx_seq_one_letter_code
_entity_poly.pdbx_strand_id
1 'polypeptide(L)'
;MGGTSAIDALLDAARADLDRVQPRNLATEFAAGALVVDTRPVEQRQRDGELPGAVVIDRNVLEWRIDPSSPHHIPEITDTGRRVIIVCNEGYSSSLAAVSLRRLGLHRATDLVGGYQALRAAQTAALPDGGLRGESL
;
A
#
# COMPACT_ATOMS: atom_id res chain seq x y z
N MET A 1 14.16 -17.35 13.93
CA MET A 1 14.39 -16.61 13.49
C MET A 1 14.26 -16.22 12.16
N GLY A 2 13.63 -15.27 11.98
CA GLY A 2 13.44 -14.78 10.65
C GLY A 2 14.77 -14.69 9.95
N GLY A 3 14.79 -14.37 8.75
CA GLY A 3 15.99 -14.21 8.00
C GLY A 3 16.62 -15.51 7.57
N THR A 4 15.91 -16.57 7.68
CA THR A 4 16.44 -17.85 7.27
C THR A 4 16.49 -17.99 5.75
N SER A 5 15.69 -17.24 5.01
CA SER A 5 15.71 -17.24 3.56
C SER A 5 16.25 -15.91 3.02
N ALA A 6 16.73 -15.92 1.79
CA ALA A 6 17.22 -14.71 1.14
C ALA A 6 16.10 -13.69 0.99
N ILE A 7 14.89 -14.12 0.67
CA ILE A 7 13.77 -13.18 0.52
C ILE A 7 13.36 -12.58 1.87
N ASP A 8 13.43 -13.36 2.94
CA ASP A 8 13.15 -12.82 4.27
C ASP A 8 14.17 -11.76 4.66
N ALA A 9 15.45 -12.00 4.36
CA ALA A 9 16.49 -11.02 4.64
C ALA A 9 16.30 -9.75 3.81
N LEU A 10 15.91 -9.89 2.55
CA LEU A 10 15.65 -8.74 1.68
C LEU A 10 14.48 -7.93 2.21
N LEU A 11 13.44 -8.63 2.66
CA LEU A 11 12.24 -7.98 3.19
C LEU A 11 12.55 -7.23 4.50
N ASP A 12 13.31 -7.85 5.38
CA ASP A 12 13.73 -7.19 6.63
C ASP A 12 14.52 -5.92 6.34
N ALA A 13 15.43 -5.98 5.38
CA ALA A 13 16.23 -4.81 5.00
C ALA A 13 15.34 -3.71 4.40
N ALA A 14 14.39 -4.06 3.57
CA ALA A 14 13.46 -3.10 2.99
C ALA A 14 12.66 -2.40 4.07
N ARG A 15 12.12 -3.17 5.00
CA ARG A 15 11.25 -2.65 6.06
C ARG A 15 11.99 -1.79 7.09
N ALA A 16 13.29 -1.99 7.22
CA ALA A 16 14.10 -1.23 8.20
C ALA A 16 14.03 0.28 7.95
N ASP A 17 13.85 0.69 6.69
CA ASP A 17 13.82 2.10 6.34
C ASP A 17 12.40 2.65 6.12
N LEU A 18 11.38 1.82 6.29
CA LEU A 18 10.01 2.24 6.03
C LEU A 18 9.30 2.57 7.33
N ASP A 19 8.53 3.66 7.32
CA ASP A 19 7.60 3.99 8.39
C ASP A 19 6.24 3.40 8.05
N ARG A 20 6.16 2.08 8.12
CA ARG A 20 5.00 1.32 7.67
C ARG A 20 3.73 1.72 8.39
N VAL A 21 2.62 1.71 7.69
CA VAL A 21 1.33 2.16 8.19
C VAL A 21 0.55 0.97 8.75
N GLN A 22 0.05 1.11 9.97
CA GLN A 22 -0.82 0.09 10.55
C GLN A 22 -2.23 0.20 9.94
N PRO A 23 -2.97 -0.90 9.83
CA PRO A 23 -4.32 -0.84 9.26
C PRO A 23 -5.22 0.20 9.95
N ARG A 24 -5.13 0.32 11.28
CA ARG A 24 -5.95 1.29 12.02
C ARG A 24 -5.66 2.74 11.67
N ASN A 25 -4.52 3.00 11.04
CA ASN A 25 -4.10 4.37 10.71
C ASN A 25 -4.31 4.72 9.25
N LEU A 26 -4.74 3.77 8.41
CA LEU A 26 -4.84 4.04 6.97
C LEU A 26 -5.86 5.13 6.67
N ALA A 27 -7.01 5.09 7.32
CA ALA A 27 -8.04 6.10 7.08
C ALA A 27 -7.56 7.51 7.45
N THR A 28 -6.81 7.63 8.53
CA THR A 28 -6.22 8.91 8.93
C THR A 28 -5.20 9.40 7.91
N GLU A 29 -4.36 8.51 7.41
CA GLU A 29 -3.39 8.85 6.37
C GLU A 29 -4.10 9.32 5.09
N PHE A 30 -5.13 8.59 4.69
CA PHE A 30 -5.89 8.94 3.50
C PHE A 30 -6.56 10.31 3.66
N ALA A 31 -7.16 10.56 4.82
CA ALA A 31 -7.80 11.85 5.10
C ALA A 31 -6.78 13.00 5.11
N ALA A 32 -5.53 12.71 5.46
CA ALA A 32 -4.46 13.70 5.44
C ALA A 32 -3.84 13.90 4.06
N GLY A 33 -4.34 13.22 3.04
CA GLY A 33 -3.92 13.43 1.66
C GLY A 33 -3.02 12.37 1.08
N ALA A 34 -2.81 11.25 1.77
CA ALA A 34 -1.98 10.18 1.23
C ALA A 34 -2.61 9.59 -0.02
N LEU A 35 -1.77 9.26 -1.00
CA LEU A 35 -2.17 8.50 -2.17
C LEU A 35 -2.05 7.02 -1.83
N VAL A 36 -3.18 6.32 -1.80
CA VAL A 36 -3.21 4.89 -1.51
C VAL A 36 -3.25 4.15 -2.84
N VAL A 37 -2.30 3.24 -3.06
CA VAL A 37 -2.15 2.50 -4.31
C VAL A 37 -2.33 1.02 -4.03
N ASP A 38 -3.30 0.42 -4.71
CA ASP A 38 -3.59 -1.01 -4.58
C ASP A 38 -2.93 -1.76 -5.71
N THR A 39 -1.96 -2.60 -5.38
CA THR A 39 -1.22 -3.37 -6.39
C THR A 39 -1.72 -4.80 -6.52
N ARG A 40 -2.82 -5.15 -5.87
CA ARG A 40 -3.35 -6.52 -5.96
C ARG A 40 -3.80 -6.83 -7.39
N PRO A 41 -3.54 -8.05 -7.86
CA PRO A 41 -4.10 -8.47 -9.14
C PRO A 41 -5.62 -8.54 -9.11
N VAL A 42 -6.22 -8.51 -10.29
CA VAL A 42 -7.68 -8.45 -10.43
C VAL A 42 -8.38 -9.62 -9.75
N GLU A 43 -7.78 -10.80 -9.77
CA GLU A 43 -8.39 -11.98 -9.15
C GLU A 43 -8.58 -11.80 -7.64
N GLN A 44 -7.60 -11.19 -6.99
CA GLN A 44 -7.70 -10.93 -5.55
C GLN A 44 -8.72 -9.84 -5.26
N ARG A 45 -8.78 -8.81 -6.09
CA ARG A 45 -9.77 -7.74 -5.91
C ARG A 45 -11.20 -8.24 -6.16
N GLN A 46 -11.38 -9.12 -7.14
CA GLN A 46 -12.69 -9.71 -7.39
C GLN A 46 -13.14 -10.61 -6.25
N ARG A 47 -12.22 -11.39 -5.69
CA ARG A 47 -12.53 -12.30 -4.60
C ARG A 47 -12.87 -11.55 -3.31
N ASP A 48 -12.07 -10.53 -2.97
CA ASP A 48 -12.11 -9.89 -1.65
C ASP A 48 -12.69 -8.48 -1.66
N GLY A 49 -12.94 -7.92 -2.83
CA GLY A 49 -13.49 -6.57 -2.96
C GLY A 49 -12.43 -5.52 -3.26
N GLU A 50 -12.87 -4.42 -3.83
CA GLU A 50 -12.01 -3.28 -4.12
C GLU A 50 -11.73 -2.50 -2.84
N LEU A 51 -10.63 -1.75 -2.85
CA LEU A 51 -10.30 -0.85 -1.75
C LEU A 51 -10.75 0.55 -2.15
N PRO A 52 -11.84 1.05 -1.55
CA PRO A 52 -12.38 2.37 -1.94
C PRO A 52 -11.35 3.47 -1.70
N GLY A 53 -11.25 4.36 -2.65
CA GLY A 53 -10.32 5.49 -2.58
C GLY A 53 -8.92 5.19 -3.07
N ALA A 54 -8.56 3.94 -3.25
CA ALA A 54 -7.24 3.58 -3.75
C ALA A 54 -7.20 3.67 -5.27
N VAL A 55 -6.03 3.99 -5.79
CA VAL A 55 -5.75 3.90 -7.21
C VAL A 55 -5.18 2.52 -7.47
N VAL A 56 -5.72 1.81 -8.45
CA VAL A 56 -5.25 0.47 -8.80
C VAL A 56 -4.11 0.61 -9.81
N ILE A 57 -2.95 0.07 -9.48
CA ILE A 57 -1.80 0.06 -10.38
C ILE A 57 -1.14 -1.30 -10.30
N ASP A 58 -1.01 -1.97 -11.44
CA ASP A 58 -0.30 -3.24 -11.52
C ASP A 58 1.14 -3.06 -11.03
N ARG A 59 1.61 -4.01 -10.22
CA ARG A 59 2.97 -3.93 -9.66
C ARG A 59 4.03 -3.80 -10.75
N ASN A 60 3.80 -4.41 -11.91
CA ASN A 60 4.78 -4.44 -13.00
C ASN A 60 5.03 -3.08 -13.63
N VAL A 61 4.10 -2.14 -13.48
CA VAL A 61 4.24 -0.80 -14.07
C VAL A 61 4.25 0.30 -13.00
N LEU A 62 4.33 -0.06 -11.74
CA LEU A 62 4.19 0.88 -10.63
C LEU A 62 5.17 2.03 -10.73
N GLU A 63 6.44 1.75 -10.95
CA GLU A 63 7.48 2.77 -10.99
C GLU A 63 7.20 3.81 -12.07
N TRP A 64 6.79 3.36 -13.24
CA TRP A 64 6.49 4.27 -14.37
C TRP A 64 5.24 5.11 -14.10
N ARG A 65 4.29 4.57 -13.36
CA ARG A 65 3.03 5.26 -13.09
C ARG A 65 3.14 6.25 -11.93
N ILE A 66 4.10 6.07 -11.04
CA ILE A 66 4.23 6.89 -9.83
C ILE A 66 5.41 7.86 -9.89
N ASP A 67 6.40 7.63 -10.76
CA ASP A 67 7.50 8.56 -10.93
C ASP A 67 6.99 9.85 -11.59
N PRO A 68 7.00 11.01 -10.88
CA PRO A 68 6.44 12.25 -11.47
C PRO A 68 7.18 12.72 -12.72
N SER A 69 8.42 12.29 -12.91
CA SER A 69 9.19 12.65 -14.11
C SER A 69 8.95 11.72 -15.28
N SER A 70 8.19 10.63 -15.08
CA SER A 70 7.87 9.70 -16.15
C SER A 70 6.73 10.27 -17.01
N PRO A 71 6.80 10.13 -18.35
CA PRO A 71 5.66 10.53 -19.18
C PRO A 71 4.41 9.67 -18.96
N HIS A 72 4.54 8.58 -18.23
CA HIS A 72 3.43 7.67 -17.96
C HIS A 72 2.86 7.82 -16.55
N HIS A 73 3.27 8.85 -15.80
CA HIS A 73 2.78 9.01 -14.42
C HIS A 73 1.29 9.31 -14.40
N ILE A 74 0.62 8.89 -13.34
CA ILE A 74 -0.80 9.18 -13.16
C ILE A 74 -0.98 10.65 -12.74
N PRO A 75 -2.15 11.25 -13.02
CA PRO A 75 -2.36 12.67 -12.69
C PRO A 75 -2.26 12.97 -11.19
N GLU A 76 -2.54 11.98 -10.36
CA GLU A 76 -2.53 12.16 -8.90
C GLU A 76 -1.14 12.37 -8.32
N ILE A 77 -0.09 12.04 -9.08
CA ILE A 77 1.28 12.23 -8.60
C ILE A 77 1.94 13.35 -9.38
N THR A 78 2.26 14.45 -8.71
CA THR A 78 2.82 15.62 -9.37
C THR A 78 4.20 15.99 -8.85
N ASP A 79 4.61 15.48 -7.71
CA ASP A 79 5.94 15.74 -7.16
C ASP A 79 6.37 14.57 -6.26
N THR A 80 7.64 14.59 -5.86
CA THR A 80 8.22 13.49 -5.08
C THR A 80 7.87 13.58 -3.59
N GLY A 81 7.24 14.63 -3.16
CA GLY A 81 6.90 14.82 -1.74
C GLY A 81 5.59 14.18 -1.31
N ARG A 82 4.84 13.61 -2.25
CA ARG A 82 3.54 13.01 -1.92
C ARG A 82 3.70 11.78 -1.05
N ARG A 83 2.88 11.68 0.00
CA ARG A 83 2.79 10.46 0.79
C ARG A 83 2.12 9.38 -0.05
N VAL A 84 2.80 8.27 -0.30
CA VAL A 84 2.27 7.15 -1.09
C VAL A 84 2.29 5.91 -0.23
N ILE A 85 1.15 5.23 -0.12
CA ILE A 85 1.01 4.02 0.68
C ILE A 85 0.61 2.88 -0.24
N ILE A 86 1.50 1.89 -0.37
CA ILE A 86 1.25 0.73 -1.23
C ILE A 86 0.53 -0.35 -0.44
N VAL A 87 -0.55 -0.86 -1.02
CA VAL A 87 -1.31 -1.96 -0.43
C VAL A 87 -1.26 -3.15 -1.37
N CYS A 88 -0.76 -4.27 -0.87
CA CYS A 88 -0.85 -5.55 -1.57
C CYS A 88 -1.73 -6.50 -0.74
N ASN A 89 -1.74 -7.78 -1.07
CA ASN A 89 -2.66 -8.70 -0.41
C ASN A 89 -2.30 -8.96 1.06
N GLU A 90 -1.02 -9.21 1.35
CA GLU A 90 -0.58 -9.62 2.70
C GLU A 90 0.57 -8.79 3.25
N GLY A 91 0.98 -7.75 2.54
CA GLY A 91 1.99 -6.83 3.05
C GLY A 91 3.44 -7.26 2.82
N TYR A 92 3.70 -8.15 1.88
CA TYR A 92 5.07 -8.56 1.54
C TYR A 92 5.62 -7.79 0.36
N SER A 93 5.04 -7.97 -0.83
CA SER A 93 5.55 -7.29 -2.02
C SER A 93 5.46 -5.78 -1.92
N SER A 94 4.52 -5.28 -1.14
CA SER A 94 4.35 -3.83 -0.96
C SER A 94 5.55 -3.18 -0.30
N SER A 95 6.25 -3.88 0.59
CA SER A 95 7.46 -3.33 1.21
C SER A 95 8.57 -3.16 0.18
N LEU A 96 8.74 -4.14 -0.70
CA LEU A 96 9.73 -4.04 -1.78
C LEU A 96 9.35 -2.94 -2.77
N ALA A 97 8.06 -2.83 -3.08
CA ALA A 97 7.56 -1.78 -3.97
C ALA A 97 7.82 -0.39 -3.39
N ALA A 98 7.57 -0.21 -2.10
CA ALA A 98 7.79 1.08 -1.45
C ALA A 98 9.26 1.50 -1.50
N VAL A 99 10.18 0.56 -1.29
CA VAL A 99 11.61 0.84 -1.39
C VAL A 99 11.98 1.24 -2.82
N SER A 100 11.41 0.56 -3.82
CA SER A 100 11.63 0.91 -5.21
C SER A 100 11.22 2.36 -5.48
N LEU A 101 10.08 2.79 -4.96
CA LEU A 101 9.62 4.17 -5.11
C LEU A 101 10.55 5.16 -4.38
N ARG A 102 11.06 4.80 -3.20
CA ARG A 102 12.00 5.67 -2.49
C ARG A 102 13.28 5.89 -3.29
N ARG A 103 13.72 4.88 -4.01
CA ARG A 103 14.91 5.01 -4.88
C ARG A 103 14.67 5.95 -6.04
N LEU A 104 13.41 6.21 -6.39
CA LEU A 104 13.06 7.20 -7.41
C LEU A 104 12.91 8.60 -6.83
N GLY A 105 13.14 8.76 -5.53
CA GLY A 105 13.02 10.07 -4.87
C GLY A 105 11.73 10.28 -4.10
N LEU A 106 10.80 9.33 -4.14
CA LEU A 106 9.55 9.46 -3.40
C LEU A 106 9.80 9.08 -1.94
N HIS A 107 10.40 10.00 -1.21
CA HIS A 107 10.94 9.73 0.13
C HIS A 107 9.86 9.50 1.19
N ARG A 108 8.59 9.77 0.89
CA ARG A 108 7.49 9.50 1.80
C ARG A 108 6.68 8.27 1.41
N ALA A 109 7.19 7.46 0.47
CA ALA A 109 6.54 6.20 0.10
C ALA A 109 6.72 5.17 1.20
N THR A 110 5.66 4.42 1.47
CA THR A 110 5.66 3.32 2.42
C THR A 110 4.59 2.31 2.04
N ASP A 111 4.27 1.38 2.94
CA ASP A 111 3.27 0.36 2.67
C ASP A 111 2.41 0.07 3.89
N LEU A 112 1.38 -0.74 3.68
CA LEU A 112 0.42 -1.12 4.72
C LEU A 112 0.84 -2.45 5.34
N VAL A 113 1.03 -2.47 6.66
CA VAL A 113 1.37 -3.69 7.40
C VAL A 113 0.25 -4.72 7.23
N GLY A 114 0.63 -5.92 6.80
CA GLY A 114 -0.33 -7.01 6.63
C GLY A 114 -1.23 -6.89 5.41
N GLY A 115 -1.14 -5.80 4.67
CA GLY A 115 -1.87 -5.63 3.42
C GLY A 115 -3.38 -5.60 3.56
N TYR A 116 -4.05 -5.87 2.46
CA TYR A 116 -5.51 -5.81 2.43
C TYR A 116 -6.16 -6.79 3.41
N GLN A 117 -5.57 -7.96 3.60
CA GLN A 117 -6.14 -8.96 4.52
C GLN A 117 -6.14 -8.44 5.97
N ALA A 118 -5.06 -7.78 6.40
CA ALA A 118 -5.00 -7.21 7.73
C ALA A 118 -5.97 -6.03 7.89
N LEU A 119 -6.10 -5.21 6.85
CA LEU A 119 -7.06 -4.11 6.86
C LEU A 119 -8.49 -4.64 7.01
N ARG A 120 -8.83 -5.64 6.23
CA ARG A 120 -10.15 -6.26 6.27
C ARG A 120 -10.45 -6.87 7.64
N ALA A 121 -9.48 -7.57 8.22
CA ALA A 121 -9.63 -8.16 9.55
C ALA A 121 -9.80 -7.08 10.62
N ALA A 122 -9.05 -6.00 10.54
CA ALA A 122 -9.15 -4.91 11.49
C ALA A 122 -10.50 -4.22 11.42
N GLN A 123 -11.02 -4.01 10.22
CA GLN A 123 -12.34 -3.41 10.04
C GLN A 123 -13.45 -4.30 10.61
N THR A 124 -13.36 -5.60 10.34
CA THR A 124 -14.34 -6.55 10.87
C THR A 124 -14.32 -6.58 12.40
N ALA A 125 -13.13 -6.57 12.98
CA ALA A 125 -13.01 -6.59 14.44
C ALA A 125 -13.51 -5.30 15.09
N ALA A 126 -13.33 -4.16 14.40
CA ALA A 126 -13.72 -2.87 14.94
C ALA A 126 -15.23 -2.60 14.87
N LEU A 127 -15.96 -3.36 14.08
CA LEU A 127 -17.39 -3.13 13.85
C LEU A 127 -18.17 -4.34 14.32
N PRO A 128 -18.47 -4.41 15.61
CA PRO A 128 -18.98 -5.64 16.24
C PRO A 128 -20.24 -6.17 15.59
N ASP A 129 -21.16 -5.35 15.18
CA ASP A 129 -22.36 -5.84 14.52
C ASP A 129 -22.29 -5.67 13.01
N GLY A 130 -21.19 -5.18 12.51
CA GLY A 130 -20.98 -5.06 11.09
C GLY A 130 -21.81 -3.99 10.40
N GLY A 131 -22.57 -3.23 11.15
CA GLY A 131 -23.56 -2.34 10.56
C GLY A 131 -22.99 -1.19 9.77
N LEU A 132 -21.84 -0.69 10.14
CA LEU A 132 -21.34 0.54 9.56
C LEU A 132 -20.24 0.37 8.53
N ARG A 133 -19.66 -0.80 8.47
CA ARG A 133 -18.45 -0.92 7.67
C ARG A 133 -18.68 -0.72 6.19
N GLY A 134 -19.82 -1.08 5.69
CA GLY A 134 -20.10 -0.94 4.28
C GLY A 134 -20.12 0.49 3.84
N GLU A 135 -20.74 1.29 4.64
CA GLU A 135 -20.83 2.68 4.29
C GLU A 135 -19.57 3.44 4.57
N SER A 136 -18.80 3.04 5.53
CA SER A 136 -17.60 3.77 5.87
C SER A 136 -16.52 3.62 4.81
N LEU A 137 -16.66 2.70 3.95
CA LEU A 137 -15.75 2.52 2.85
C LEU A 137 -16.42 2.91 1.55
#